data_786a56cff9e85df9ba8b25492a1fa4ee
#
_entry.id   786a56cff9e85df9ba8b25492a1fa4ee
#
_cell.length_a   1.000
_cell.length_b   1.000
_cell.length_c   1.000
_cell.angle_alpha   90.00
_cell.angle_beta   90.00
_cell.angle_gamma   90.00
#
_symmetry.space_group_name_H-M   'P 1'
#
loop_
_entity.id
_entity.type
_entity.pdbx_description
1 polymer ?
#
loop_
_entity_poly.entity_id
_entity_poly.type
_entity_poly.pdbx_seq_one_letter_code
_entity_poly.pdbx_strand_id
1 'polypeptide(L)'
;MAAHATPDVEQDRQEILRLHTVWLNANCGLHIDGMREVFVGGDKFHGFNLNTHTYYQVDEWARLWEYLRDSHFSIEKVDSTDVRITVKGDLGWLAWEGQIKATMPDGSAMPGSDRIRGTEVYVREDAQGNPVWKMWHCHYSFAAPDGAPRPGF
;
A
#
# COMPACT_ATOMS: atom_id res chain seq x y z
N MET A 1 23.83 -14.06 27.47
CA MET A 1 22.41 -13.62 27.46
C MET A 1 22.35 -12.36 26.62
N ALA A 2 21.80 -12.45 25.42
CA ALA A 2 21.56 -11.26 24.60
C ALA A 2 20.38 -10.50 25.24
N ALA A 3 20.62 -9.25 25.64
CA ALA A 3 19.57 -8.36 26.08
C ALA A 3 18.59 -8.19 24.91
N HIS A 4 17.35 -8.67 25.05
CA HIS A 4 16.29 -8.27 24.13
C HIS A 4 16.13 -6.76 24.30
N ALA A 5 16.60 -6.01 23.31
CA ALA A 5 16.29 -4.59 23.24
C ALA A 5 14.74 -4.46 23.28
N THR A 6 14.24 -3.64 24.17
CA THR A 6 12.81 -3.29 24.22
C THR A 6 12.46 -2.74 22.82
N PRO A 7 11.41 -3.27 22.16
CA PRO A 7 11.03 -2.76 20.85
C PRO A 7 10.77 -1.26 20.94
N ASP A 8 11.49 -0.47 20.16
CA ASP A 8 11.24 0.96 20.08
C ASP A 8 10.05 1.17 19.13
N VAL A 9 8.87 1.31 19.71
CA VAL A 9 7.61 1.49 18.97
C VAL A 9 7.67 2.69 18.03
N GLU A 10 8.37 3.75 18.42
CA GLU A 10 8.49 4.93 17.55
C GLU A 10 9.40 4.65 16.35
N GLN A 11 10.49 3.94 16.55
CA GLN A 11 11.35 3.50 15.44
C GLN A 11 10.58 2.58 14.47
N ASP A 12 9.76 1.69 14.98
CA ASP A 12 8.91 0.80 14.17
C ASP A 12 7.87 1.59 13.36
N ARG A 13 7.24 2.60 13.98
CA ARG A 13 6.32 3.52 13.27
C ARG A 13 7.01 4.26 12.15
N GLN A 14 8.22 4.76 12.37
CA GLN A 14 9.00 5.46 11.35
C GLN A 14 9.37 4.53 10.20
N GLU A 15 9.73 3.28 10.47
CA GLU A 15 10.03 2.30 9.43
C GLU A 15 8.78 1.94 8.60
N ILE A 16 7.63 1.72 9.22
CA ILE A 16 6.36 1.51 8.52
C ILE A 16 6.00 2.73 7.66
N LEU A 17 6.17 3.94 8.18
CA LEU A 17 5.92 5.16 7.42
C LEU A 17 6.88 5.29 6.22
N ARG A 18 8.16 4.90 6.40
CA ARG A 18 9.14 4.86 5.30
C ARG A 18 8.69 3.89 4.20
N LEU A 19 8.28 2.67 4.57
CA LEU A 19 7.78 1.67 3.62
C LEU A 19 6.52 2.14 2.90
N HIS A 20 5.59 2.77 3.61
CA HIS A 20 4.42 3.41 3.01
C HIS A 20 4.83 4.45 1.94
N THR A 21 5.80 5.31 2.25
CA THR A 21 6.31 6.31 1.30
C THR A 21 6.94 5.65 0.08
N VAL A 22 7.74 4.59 0.27
CA VAL A 22 8.31 3.80 -0.84
C VAL A 22 7.19 3.21 -1.71
N TRP A 23 6.15 2.68 -1.08
CA TRP A 23 4.99 2.13 -1.79
C TRP A 23 4.26 3.18 -2.63
N LEU A 24 3.97 4.36 -2.07
CA LEU A 24 3.32 5.44 -2.82
C LEU A 24 4.19 5.89 -4.00
N ASN A 25 5.49 6.03 -3.80
CA ASN A 25 6.42 6.40 -4.87
C ASN A 25 6.53 5.31 -5.95
N ALA A 26 6.48 4.03 -5.55
CA ALA A 26 6.50 2.92 -6.50
C ALA A 26 5.28 2.90 -7.42
N ASN A 27 4.10 3.32 -6.92
CA ASN A 27 2.91 3.50 -7.74
C ASN A 27 3.11 4.54 -8.84
N CYS A 28 3.85 5.61 -8.58
CA CYS A 28 4.19 6.61 -9.59
C CYS A 28 5.12 6.00 -10.64
N GLY A 29 4.60 5.78 -11.85
CA GLY A 29 5.32 5.10 -12.92
C GLY A 29 5.31 3.56 -12.82
N LEU A 30 4.61 2.97 -11.86
CA LEU A 30 4.45 1.52 -11.70
C LEU A 30 5.80 0.79 -11.58
N HIS A 31 6.63 1.20 -10.64
CA HIS A 31 7.97 0.67 -10.41
C HIS A 31 7.94 -0.62 -9.58
N ILE A 32 8.14 -1.76 -10.24
CA ILE A 32 8.04 -3.11 -9.63
C ILE A 32 9.11 -3.31 -8.54
N ASP A 33 10.32 -2.80 -8.72
CA ASP A 33 11.38 -2.94 -7.71
C ASP A 33 11.01 -2.26 -6.39
N GLY A 34 10.41 -1.07 -6.44
CA GLY A 34 9.89 -0.37 -5.26
C GLY A 34 8.77 -1.15 -4.57
N MET A 35 7.87 -1.76 -5.33
CA MET A 35 6.85 -2.66 -4.79
C MET A 35 7.49 -3.85 -4.05
N ARG A 36 8.48 -4.50 -4.66
CA ARG A 36 9.18 -5.67 -4.08
C ARG A 36 9.97 -5.32 -2.82
N GLU A 37 10.41 -4.08 -2.67
CA GLU A 37 11.03 -3.61 -1.42
C GLU A 37 10.04 -3.63 -0.26
N VAL A 38 8.78 -3.29 -0.52
CA VAL A 38 7.74 -3.12 0.50
C VAL A 38 6.99 -4.42 0.80
N PHE A 39 6.58 -5.16 -0.23
CA PHE A 39 5.75 -6.36 -0.06
C PHE A 39 6.58 -7.56 0.40
N VAL A 40 6.01 -8.38 1.28
CA VAL A 40 6.61 -9.67 1.61
C VAL A 40 6.59 -10.58 0.38
N GLY A 41 7.71 -11.22 0.10
CA GLY A 41 7.85 -12.13 -1.03
C GLY A 41 7.17 -13.48 -0.81
N GLY A 42 7.20 -14.32 -1.86
CA GLY A 42 6.61 -15.64 -1.83
C GLY A 42 5.08 -15.63 -1.79
N ASP A 43 4.52 -16.61 -1.13
CA ASP A 43 3.06 -16.82 -1.01
C ASP A 43 2.42 -16.16 0.23
N LYS A 44 3.18 -15.40 0.99
CA LYS A 44 2.72 -14.76 2.24
C LYS A 44 1.89 -13.49 2.01
N PHE A 45 2.07 -12.84 0.87
CA PHE A 45 1.35 -11.62 0.54
C PHE A 45 -0.01 -11.91 -0.09
N HIS A 46 -1.03 -11.14 0.29
CA HIS A 46 -2.24 -10.98 -0.50
C HIS A 46 -2.80 -9.55 -0.33
N GLY A 47 -3.48 -9.06 -1.35
CA GLY A 47 -4.03 -7.70 -1.33
C GLY A 47 -5.30 -7.56 -2.14
N PHE A 48 -6.14 -6.61 -1.72
CA PHE A 48 -7.37 -6.21 -2.41
C PHE A 48 -7.13 -4.86 -3.10
N ASN A 49 -7.21 -4.85 -4.41
CA ASN A 49 -6.88 -3.68 -5.20
C ASN A 49 -8.13 -2.87 -5.58
N LEU A 50 -7.94 -1.61 -5.95
CA LEU A 50 -8.99 -0.70 -6.46
C LEU A 50 -9.77 -1.26 -7.66
N ASN A 51 -9.13 -2.10 -8.48
CA ASN A 51 -9.77 -2.77 -9.62
C ASN A 51 -10.70 -3.93 -9.23
N THR A 52 -10.99 -4.08 -7.93
CA THR A 52 -11.89 -5.09 -7.33
C THR A 52 -11.36 -6.53 -7.34
N HIS A 53 -10.12 -6.74 -7.77
CA HIS A 53 -9.49 -8.06 -7.79
C HIS A 53 -8.60 -8.29 -6.57
N THR A 54 -8.47 -9.56 -6.18
CA THR A 54 -7.53 -10.04 -5.17
C THR A 54 -6.27 -10.56 -5.85
N TYR A 55 -5.12 -10.21 -5.29
CA TYR A 55 -3.80 -10.66 -5.72
C TYR A 55 -3.15 -11.44 -4.57
N TYR A 56 -2.80 -12.70 -4.80
CA TYR A 56 -2.34 -13.63 -3.76
C TYR A 56 -0.81 -13.68 -3.61
N GLN A 57 -0.09 -13.06 -4.51
CA GLN A 57 1.36 -13.02 -4.50
C GLN A 57 1.84 -11.69 -5.09
N VAL A 58 3.02 -11.26 -4.68
CA VAL A 58 3.62 -10.04 -5.23
C VAL A 58 3.83 -10.13 -6.75
N ASP A 59 4.13 -11.34 -7.26
CA ASP A 59 4.32 -11.56 -8.70
C ASP A 59 3.03 -11.38 -9.51
N GLU A 60 1.88 -11.68 -8.93
CA GLU A 60 0.59 -11.37 -9.58
C GLU A 60 0.36 -9.87 -9.69
N TRP A 61 0.68 -9.11 -8.64
CA TRP A 61 0.59 -7.64 -8.67
C TRP A 61 1.60 -7.03 -9.63
N ALA A 62 2.81 -7.59 -9.73
CA ALA A 62 3.82 -7.17 -10.69
C ALA A 62 3.33 -7.36 -12.14
N ARG A 63 2.73 -8.52 -12.46
CA ARG A 63 2.12 -8.75 -13.79
C ARG A 63 1.00 -7.76 -14.11
N LEU A 64 0.18 -7.37 -13.11
CA LEU A 64 -0.79 -6.30 -13.30
C LEU A 64 -0.11 -5.00 -13.72
N TRP A 65 0.97 -4.61 -13.05
CA TRP A 65 1.66 -3.37 -13.36
C TRP A 65 2.34 -3.39 -14.73
N GLU A 66 2.89 -4.53 -15.15
CA GLU A 66 3.38 -4.72 -16.53
C GLU A 66 2.26 -4.51 -17.55
N TYR A 67 1.13 -5.17 -17.35
CA TYR A 67 -0.05 -5.01 -18.20
C TYR A 67 -0.55 -3.55 -18.26
N LEU A 68 -0.62 -2.88 -17.13
CA LEU A 68 -1.07 -1.48 -17.08
C LEU A 68 -0.13 -0.54 -17.84
N ARG A 69 1.19 -0.73 -17.72
CA ARG A 69 2.18 0.05 -18.51
C ARG A 69 2.02 -0.19 -20.01
N ASP A 70 1.88 -1.46 -20.41
CA ASP A 70 1.71 -1.83 -21.82
C ASP A 70 0.38 -1.30 -22.40
N SER A 71 -0.62 -1.14 -21.54
CA SER A 71 -1.93 -0.56 -21.91
C SER A 71 -1.97 0.96 -21.90
N HIS A 72 -0.83 1.64 -21.68
CA HIS A 72 -0.74 3.10 -21.57
C HIS A 72 -1.51 3.71 -20.39
N PHE A 73 -1.82 2.93 -19.36
CA PHE A 73 -2.26 3.45 -18.08
C PHE A 73 -1.06 4.04 -17.32
N SER A 74 -1.24 5.17 -16.68
CA SER A 74 -0.18 5.78 -15.88
C SER A 74 -0.69 6.35 -14.57
N ILE A 75 0.14 6.26 -13.53
CA ILE A 75 -0.06 6.96 -12.26
C ILE A 75 1.04 8.02 -12.16
N GLU A 76 0.64 9.29 -12.10
CA GLU A 76 1.57 10.40 -11.99
C GLU A 76 1.89 10.71 -10.53
N LYS A 77 0.92 10.57 -9.64
CA LYS A 77 1.04 10.93 -8.23
C LYS A 77 0.06 10.15 -7.36
N VAL A 78 0.50 9.78 -6.17
CA VAL A 78 -0.36 9.30 -5.09
C VAL A 78 -0.05 10.16 -3.85
N ASP A 79 -1.05 10.86 -3.35
CA ASP A 79 -0.97 11.64 -2.12
C ASP A 79 -1.74 10.94 -1.00
N SER A 80 -1.10 10.73 0.14
CA SER A 80 -1.77 10.24 1.35
C SER A 80 -1.94 11.36 2.37
N THR A 81 -3.11 11.37 2.98
CA THR A 81 -3.47 12.26 4.09
C THR A 81 -4.07 11.44 5.22
N ASP A 82 -4.21 12.04 6.40
CA ASP A 82 -4.78 11.38 7.59
C ASP A 82 -4.16 9.98 7.86
N VAL A 83 -2.83 9.90 7.76
CA VAL A 83 -2.11 8.64 7.98
C VAL A 83 -2.08 8.30 9.45
N ARG A 84 -2.59 7.11 9.80
CA ARG A 84 -2.63 6.59 11.16
C ARG A 84 -1.94 5.25 11.25
N ILE A 85 -0.94 5.16 12.13
CA ILE A 85 -0.12 3.96 12.30
C ILE A 85 -0.28 3.44 13.73
N THR A 86 -0.56 2.14 13.84
CA THR A 86 -0.59 1.42 15.13
C THR A 86 0.38 0.25 15.05
N VAL A 87 1.21 0.09 16.09
CA VAL A 87 2.16 -1.02 16.22
C VAL A 87 1.88 -1.79 17.50
N LYS A 88 1.84 -3.12 17.39
CA LYS A 88 1.67 -4.06 18.50
C LYS A 88 2.64 -5.23 18.34
N GLY A 89 3.80 -5.16 19.01
CA GLY A 89 4.84 -6.17 18.85
C GLY A 89 5.36 -6.21 17.41
N ASP A 90 5.30 -7.37 16.78
CA ASP A 90 5.75 -7.60 15.41
C ASP A 90 4.65 -7.38 14.35
N LEU A 91 3.50 -6.83 14.75
CA LEU A 91 2.38 -6.48 13.89
C LEU A 91 2.14 -4.98 13.92
N GLY A 92 1.96 -4.39 12.75
CA GLY A 92 1.54 -3.00 12.60
C GLY A 92 0.51 -2.86 11.49
N TRP A 93 -0.31 -1.83 11.58
CA TRP A 93 -1.18 -1.43 10.46
C TRP A 93 -1.19 0.08 10.30
N LEU A 94 -1.36 0.47 9.06
CA LEU A 94 -1.45 1.84 8.63
C LEU A 94 -2.77 2.03 7.88
N ALA A 95 -3.55 3.02 8.28
CA ALA A 95 -4.75 3.44 7.57
C ALA A 95 -4.55 4.86 7.05
N TRP A 96 -5.04 5.14 5.85
CA TRP A 96 -4.89 6.44 5.21
C TRP A 96 -6.03 6.75 4.24
N GLU A 97 -6.23 8.01 3.98
CA GLU A 97 -7.02 8.52 2.87
C GLU A 97 -6.13 9.33 1.92
N GLY A 98 -6.58 9.53 0.69
CA GLY A 98 -5.79 10.30 -0.26
C GLY A 98 -6.37 10.34 -1.65
N GLN A 99 -5.50 10.66 -2.61
CA GLN A 99 -5.83 10.85 -4.01
C GLN A 99 -4.81 10.14 -4.89
N ILE A 100 -5.27 9.66 -6.05
CA ILE A 100 -4.41 9.19 -7.12
C ILE A 100 -4.63 10.09 -8.34
N LYS A 101 -3.55 10.67 -8.87
CA LYS A 101 -3.58 11.28 -10.18
C LYS A 101 -3.15 10.24 -11.21
N ALA A 102 -4.11 9.69 -11.93
CA ALA A 102 -3.88 8.63 -12.91
C ALA A 102 -4.60 8.94 -14.22
N THR A 103 -4.02 8.47 -15.32
CA THR A 103 -4.53 8.65 -16.67
C THR A 103 -4.86 7.28 -17.26
N MET A 104 -6.09 7.15 -17.76
CA MET A 104 -6.59 5.96 -18.44
C MET A 104 -5.96 5.83 -19.84
N PRO A 105 -6.01 4.63 -20.47
CA PRO A 105 -5.49 4.42 -21.82
C PRO A 105 -6.03 5.37 -22.89
N ASP A 106 -7.26 5.87 -22.72
CA ASP A 106 -7.89 6.84 -23.64
C ASP A 106 -7.51 8.31 -23.35
N GLY A 107 -6.63 8.55 -22.37
CA GLY A 107 -6.18 9.88 -21.96
C GLY A 107 -7.08 10.57 -20.93
N SER A 108 -8.19 9.96 -20.52
CA SER A 108 -9.06 10.50 -19.48
C SER A 108 -8.50 10.28 -18.08
N ALA A 109 -8.96 11.07 -17.11
CA ALA A 109 -8.63 10.84 -15.71
C ALA A 109 -9.32 9.57 -15.20
N MET A 110 -8.65 8.85 -14.28
CA MET A 110 -9.25 7.66 -13.65
C MET A 110 -10.45 8.06 -12.79
N PRO A 111 -11.66 7.51 -13.03
CA PRO A 111 -12.85 7.85 -12.26
C PRO A 111 -12.69 7.51 -10.76
N GLY A 112 -13.17 8.40 -9.88
CA GLY A 112 -13.14 8.19 -8.43
C GLY A 112 -11.78 8.32 -7.76
N SER A 113 -10.74 8.63 -8.52
CA SER A 113 -9.36 8.73 -8.03
C SER A 113 -9.07 9.94 -7.15
N ASP A 114 -9.96 10.90 -7.12
CA ASP A 114 -9.92 12.07 -6.27
C ASP A 114 -10.11 11.75 -4.77
N ARG A 115 -10.65 10.58 -4.46
CA ARG A 115 -10.77 10.12 -3.08
C ARG A 115 -10.68 8.61 -2.96
N ILE A 116 -9.58 8.17 -2.37
CA ILE A 116 -9.31 6.76 -2.06
C ILE A 116 -8.95 6.60 -0.59
N ARG A 117 -9.01 5.39 -0.10
CA ARG A 117 -8.52 5.01 1.22
C ARG A 117 -7.86 3.64 1.16
N GLY A 118 -6.89 3.48 2.04
CA GLY A 118 -6.12 2.26 2.14
C GLY A 118 -5.92 1.82 3.57
N THR A 119 -5.82 0.51 3.73
CA THR A 119 -5.33 -0.14 4.94
C THR A 119 -4.19 -1.04 4.54
N GLU A 120 -3.07 -0.93 5.24
CA GLU A 120 -1.85 -1.68 5.01
C GLU A 120 -1.47 -2.40 6.29
N VAL A 121 -1.25 -3.71 6.21
CA VAL A 121 -0.85 -4.53 7.35
C VAL A 121 0.61 -4.93 7.18
N TYR A 122 1.40 -4.59 8.17
CA TYR A 122 2.83 -4.86 8.21
C TYR A 122 3.15 -5.89 9.28
N VAL A 123 4.08 -6.79 8.98
CA VAL A 123 4.62 -7.76 9.94
C VAL A 123 6.13 -7.63 9.93
N ARG A 124 6.77 -7.74 11.10
CA ARG A 124 8.23 -7.73 11.23
C ARG A 124 8.79 -9.10 10.88
N GLU A 125 8.54 -9.53 9.67
CA GLU A 125 9.04 -10.79 9.12
C GLU A 125 9.08 -10.70 7.60
N ASP A 126 10.22 -11.03 6.99
CA ASP A 126 10.35 -11.17 5.54
C ASP A 126 9.99 -12.59 5.06
N ALA A 127 10.16 -12.86 3.77
CA ALA A 127 9.86 -14.16 3.17
C ALA A 127 10.72 -15.30 3.73
N GLN A 128 11.89 -15.00 4.27
CA GLN A 128 12.84 -15.95 4.85
C GLN A 128 12.72 -16.07 6.38
N GLY A 129 11.81 -15.32 7.01
CA GLY A 129 11.63 -15.33 8.46
C GLY A 129 12.56 -14.38 9.22
N ASN A 130 13.28 -13.49 8.54
CA ASN A 130 14.11 -12.48 9.20
C ASN A 130 13.26 -11.35 9.79
N PRO A 131 13.68 -10.69 10.88
CA PRO A 131 12.92 -9.65 11.56
C PRO A 131 12.99 -8.31 10.81
N VAL A 132 12.40 -8.26 9.64
CA VAL A 132 12.35 -7.09 8.75
C VAL A 132 10.89 -6.75 8.50
N TRP A 133 10.50 -5.49 8.67
CA TRP A 133 9.16 -5.03 8.38
C TRP A 133 8.85 -5.15 6.90
N LYS A 134 7.73 -5.82 6.59
CA LYS A 134 7.19 -5.97 5.24
C LYS A 134 5.66 -5.83 5.27
N MET A 135 5.09 -5.34 4.18
CA MET A 135 3.65 -5.35 3.98
C MET A 135 3.18 -6.75 3.60
N TRP A 136 2.30 -7.32 4.41
CA TRP A 136 1.74 -8.67 4.19
C TRP A 136 0.35 -8.63 3.58
N HIS A 137 -0.37 -7.54 3.82
CA HIS A 137 -1.70 -7.33 3.28
C HIS A 137 -1.96 -5.85 3.02
N CYS A 138 -2.75 -5.58 1.99
CA CYS A 138 -3.32 -4.26 1.78
C CYS A 138 -4.74 -4.35 1.22
N HIS A 139 -5.51 -3.30 1.49
CA HIS A 139 -6.85 -3.13 0.94
C HIS A 139 -7.04 -1.67 0.54
N TYR A 140 -7.34 -1.45 -0.73
CA TYR A 140 -7.63 -0.12 -1.27
C TYR A 140 -9.06 -0.05 -1.78
N SER A 141 -9.73 1.06 -1.51
CA SER A 141 -11.10 1.31 -1.96
C SER A 141 -11.30 2.77 -2.32
N PHE A 142 -12.27 3.02 -3.19
CA PHE A 142 -12.77 4.38 -3.37
C PHE A 142 -13.56 4.82 -2.14
N ALA A 143 -13.51 6.14 -1.85
CA ALA A 143 -14.25 6.74 -0.75
C ALA A 143 -15.37 7.64 -1.29
N ALA A 144 -16.34 7.94 -0.43
CA ALA A 144 -17.38 8.89 -0.77
C ALA A 144 -16.78 10.29 -1.01
N PRO A 145 -17.33 11.09 -1.95
CA PRO A 145 -16.89 12.46 -2.16
C PRO A 145 -17.01 13.31 -0.90
N ASP A 146 -16.21 14.37 -0.82
CA ASP A 146 -16.32 15.34 0.28
C ASP A 146 -17.71 15.94 0.35
N GLY A 147 -18.25 16.04 1.55
CA GLY A 147 -19.60 16.55 1.78
C GLY A 147 -20.73 15.58 1.45
N ALA A 148 -20.44 14.35 1.02
CA ALA A 148 -21.47 13.33 0.83
C ALA A 148 -22.22 13.06 2.16
N PRO A 149 -23.55 12.93 2.15
CA PRO A 149 -24.33 12.63 3.36
C PRO A 149 -23.87 11.31 3.99
N ARG A 150 -23.67 11.33 5.31
CA ARG A 150 -23.37 10.12 6.08
C ARG A 150 -24.64 9.64 6.76
N PRO A 151 -25.14 8.45 6.41
CA PRO A 151 -26.33 7.88 7.09
C PRO A 151 -26.11 7.82 8.60
N GLY A 152 -27.07 8.30 9.37
CA GLY A 152 -27.01 8.29 10.84
C GLY A 152 -26.27 9.48 11.49
N PHE A 153 -25.85 10.48 10.72
CA PHE A 153 -25.16 11.70 11.21
C PHE A 153 -25.81 12.95 10.66
#